data_8392733f9a382ad7574c6ee03ee79ba1
#
_entry.id   8392733f9a382ad7574c6ee03ee79ba1
#
_cell.length_a   1.000
_cell.length_b   1.000
_cell.length_c   1.000
_cell.angle_alpha   90.00
_cell.angle_beta   90.00
_cell.angle_gamma   90.00
#
_symmetry.space_group_name_H-M   'P 1'
#
loop_
_entity.id
_entity.type
_entity.pdbx_description
1 polymer ?
#
loop_
_entity_poly.entity_id
_entity_poly.type
_entity_poly.pdbx_seq_one_letter_code
_entity_poly.pdbx_strand_id
1 'polypeptide(L)'
;MTKFRKIICIILAMTLLIGLVAEPAQAKPKANCKSLCSTALKATGGSANLKYASKSALDFGALSSAARKKVKTMQYVFDAKEAYSLCVMQAKNASQAKSLLGTLKSYKKRNCKSDYLSDYTAAEKQVFQNAVCGQKGKYVWYIAMSPKKDVNMKGQTALKKKL
;
A
#
# COMPACT_ATOMS: atom_id res chain seq x y z
N MET A 1 -65.37 8.19 18.51
CA MET A 1 -64.04 7.85 19.06
C MET A 1 -63.03 7.29 18.03
N THR A 2 -63.36 7.12 16.77
CA THR A 2 -62.50 6.43 15.77
C THR A 2 -61.63 7.35 14.88
N LYS A 3 -62.00 8.62 14.74
CA LYS A 3 -61.23 9.56 13.90
C LYS A 3 -60.00 10.14 14.59
N PHE A 4 -60.02 10.34 15.89
CA PHE A 4 -58.87 10.85 16.66
C PHE A 4 -57.71 9.83 16.75
N ARG A 5 -58.00 8.55 16.86
CA ARG A 5 -56.98 7.48 16.90
C ARG A 5 -56.20 7.35 15.57
N LYS A 6 -56.85 7.57 14.43
CA LYS A 6 -56.21 7.51 13.12
C LYS A 6 -55.23 8.68 12.86
N ILE A 7 -55.54 9.86 13.38
CA ILE A 7 -54.68 11.05 13.24
C ILE A 7 -53.42 10.90 14.10
N ILE A 8 -53.52 10.36 15.31
CA ILE A 8 -52.35 10.12 16.18
C ILE A 8 -51.42 9.08 15.60
N CYS A 9 -51.94 8.00 14.97
CA CYS A 9 -51.06 7.02 14.30
C CYS A 9 -50.34 7.58 13.07
N ILE A 10 -50.92 8.52 12.32
CA ILE A 10 -50.31 9.12 11.16
C ILE A 10 -49.19 10.10 11.59
N ILE A 11 -49.40 10.84 12.67
CA ILE A 11 -48.36 11.75 13.20
C ILE A 11 -47.20 10.95 13.81
N LEU A 12 -47.43 9.82 14.48
CA LEU A 12 -46.38 8.94 15.00
C LEU A 12 -45.59 8.26 13.89
N ALA A 13 -46.23 7.92 12.76
CA ALA A 13 -45.55 7.32 11.61
C ALA A 13 -44.68 8.34 10.84
N MET A 14 -45.04 9.63 10.81
CA MET A 14 -44.21 10.66 10.18
C MET A 14 -42.99 11.09 11.03
N THR A 15 -43.05 10.99 12.35
CA THR A 15 -41.92 11.30 13.21
C THR A 15 -40.84 10.23 13.21
N LEU A 16 -41.16 8.99 12.81
CA LEU A 16 -40.17 7.89 12.67
C LEU A 16 -39.40 7.93 11.34
N LEU A 17 -39.82 8.73 10.34
CA LEU A 17 -39.16 8.86 9.05
C LEU A 17 -38.09 9.96 8.96
N ILE A 18 -37.96 10.78 10.00
CA ILE A 18 -37.00 11.92 10.02
C ILE A 18 -35.64 11.53 10.68
N GLY A 19 -35.52 10.29 11.18
CA GLY A 19 -34.34 9.82 11.94
C GLY A 19 -33.22 9.15 11.15
N LEU A 20 -33.34 8.99 9.84
CA LEU A 20 -32.26 8.49 8.97
C LEU A 20 -31.66 9.63 8.15
N VAL A 21 -31.15 10.66 8.82
CA VAL A 21 -30.09 11.47 8.21
C VAL A 21 -28.88 10.56 8.16
N ALA A 22 -28.67 9.91 7.03
CA ALA A 22 -27.41 9.25 6.74
C ALA A 22 -26.32 10.31 6.93
N GLU A 23 -25.51 10.18 7.97
CA GLU A 23 -24.31 11.00 8.10
C GLU A 23 -23.61 10.95 6.75
N PRO A 24 -23.25 12.11 6.15
CA PRO A 24 -22.51 12.08 4.91
C PRO A 24 -21.27 11.27 5.18
N ALA A 25 -21.13 10.13 4.52
CA ALA A 25 -19.98 9.25 4.65
C ALA A 25 -18.76 10.13 4.39
N GLN A 26 -18.06 10.51 5.46
CA GLN A 26 -16.85 11.33 5.35
C GLN A 26 -15.94 10.62 4.36
N ALA A 27 -15.73 11.22 3.19
CA ALA A 27 -14.90 10.68 2.15
C ALA A 27 -13.54 10.36 2.79
N LYS A 28 -13.23 9.07 2.92
CA LYS A 28 -11.96 8.63 3.52
C LYS A 28 -10.83 9.41 2.85
N PRO A 29 -9.92 10.03 3.62
CA PRO A 29 -8.86 10.84 3.07
C PRO A 29 -8.12 10.03 2.01
N LYS A 30 -8.01 10.61 0.81
CA LYS A 30 -7.47 9.93 -0.36
C LYS A 30 -6.06 9.43 -0.05
N ALA A 31 -5.89 8.12 0.01
CA ALA A 31 -4.61 7.50 0.34
C ALA A 31 -3.52 8.02 -0.60
N ASN A 32 -2.36 8.41 -0.07
CA ASN A 32 -1.19 8.80 -0.85
C ASN A 32 -0.02 7.86 -0.54
N CYS A 33 0.96 7.80 -1.43
CA CYS A 33 2.09 6.87 -1.30
C CYS A 33 2.89 7.09 0.00
N LYS A 34 3.03 8.34 0.48
CA LYS A 34 3.74 8.66 1.72
C LYS A 34 3.02 8.07 2.94
N SER A 35 1.70 8.30 3.06
CA SER A 35 0.91 7.75 4.18
C SER A 35 0.82 6.23 4.14
N LEU A 36 0.77 5.63 2.95
CA LEU A 36 0.78 4.17 2.78
C LEU A 36 2.14 3.58 3.18
N CYS A 37 3.26 4.16 2.75
CA CYS A 37 4.59 3.75 3.21
C CYS A 37 4.70 3.81 4.74
N SER A 38 4.28 4.91 5.36
CA SER A 38 4.28 5.04 6.82
C SER A 38 3.45 3.95 7.50
N THR A 39 2.27 3.61 6.92
CA THR A 39 1.41 2.53 7.43
C THR A 39 2.12 1.17 7.36
N ALA A 40 2.76 0.86 6.24
CA ALA A 40 3.49 -0.41 6.09
C ALA A 40 4.71 -0.48 7.00
N LEU A 41 5.49 0.61 7.12
CA LEU A 41 6.64 0.69 8.03
C LEU A 41 6.24 0.42 9.48
N LYS A 42 5.18 1.08 9.97
CA LYS A 42 4.66 0.81 11.33
C LYS A 42 4.28 -0.65 11.53
N ALA A 43 3.67 -1.28 10.53
CA ALA A 43 3.23 -2.67 10.61
C ALA A 43 4.38 -3.69 10.53
N THR A 44 5.52 -3.32 9.94
CA THR A 44 6.71 -4.18 9.84
C THR A 44 7.74 -3.92 10.93
N GLY A 45 7.51 -2.94 11.82
CA GLY A 45 8.50 -2.53 12.83
C GLY A 45 9.60 -1.61 12.29
N GLY A 46 9.60 -1.34 10.98
CA GLY A 46 10.61 -0.49 10.35
C GLY A 46 12.03 -1.06 10.41
N SER A 47 12.99 -0.23 10.06
CA SER A 47 14.43 -0.46 10.22
C SER A 47 15.08 0.86 10.65
N ALA A 48 16.23 0.79 11.33
CA ALA A 48 17.01 1.97 11.66
C ALA A 48 17.66 2.58 10.39
N ASN A 49 17.91 3.89 10.40
CA ASN A 49 18.66 4.60 9.37
C ASN A 49 18.08 4.53 7.94
N LEU A 50 16.74 4.56 7.83
CA LEU A 50 16.07 4.56 6.54
C LEU A 50 16.17 5.92 5.84
N LYS A 51 16.49 5.90 4.55
CA LYS A 51 16.42 7.04 3.62
C LYS A 51 15.06 7.03 2.91
N TYR A 52 14.60 8.21 2.51
CA TYR A 52 13.33 8.41 1.84
C TYR A 52 13.53 9.08 0.49
N ALA A 53 12.94 8.53 -0.54
CA ALA A 53 12.97 9.10 -1.88
C ALA A 53 11.59 9.11 -2.54
N SER A 54 11.32 10.17 -3.30
CA SER A 54 10.12 10.30 -4.14
C SER A 54 10.42 9.93 -5.59
N LYS A 55 9.40 9.97 -6.45
CA LYS A 55 9.53 9.65 -7.88
C LYS A 55 10.66 10.43 -8.60
N SER A 56 10.88 11.68 -8.23
CA SER A 56 11.89 12.56 -8.84
C SER A 56 13.33 12.24 -8.42
N ALA A 57 13.51 11.62 -7.26
CA ALA A 57 14.81 11.37 -6.64
C ALA A 57 15.33 9.94 -6.91
N LEU A 58 14.71 9.18 -7.84
CA LEU A 58 14.83 7.74 -7.78
C LEU A 58 15.64 7.08 -8.87
N ASP A 59 16.60 6.33 -8.38
CA ASP A 59 17.09 5.10 -8.98
C ASP A 59 16.63 3.84 -8.22
N PHE A 60 15.32 3.69 -8.04
CA PHE A 60 14.82 2.36 -7.70
C PHE A 60 15.07 1.44 -8.89
N GLY A 61 16.11 0.64 -8.81
CA GLY A 61 16.61 -0.21 -9.90
C GLY A 61 15.61 -1.19 -10.51
N ALA A 62 14.40 -1.25 -9.96
CA ALA A 62 13.27 -1.97 -10.54
C ALA A 62 12.65 -1.26 -11.76
N LEU A 63 12.80 0.05 -11.90
CA LEU A 63 12.03 0.84 -12.86
C LEU A 63 12.87 1.29 -14.05
N SER A 64 12.65 0.65 -15.19
CA SER A 64 13.08 1.20 -16.49
C SER A 64 12.37 2.53 -16.79
N SER A 65 12.89 3.30 -17.75
CA SER A 65 12.25 4.55 -18.20
C SER A 65 10.79 4.34 -18.64
N ALA A 66 10.49 3.23 -19.31
CA ALA A 66 9.13 2.85 -19.71
C ALA A 66 8.21 2.57 -18.51
N ALA A 67 8.72 1.89 -17.48
CA ALA A 67 7.97 1.64 -16.25
C ALA A 67 7.72 2.93 -15.46
N ARG A 68 8.70 3.83 -15.38
CA ARG A 68 8.57 5.15 -14.71
C ARG A 68 7.45 6.00 -15.31
N LYS A 69 7.24 5.97 -16.63
CA LYS A 69 6.13 6.69 -17.31
C LYS A 69 4.75 6.23 -16.84
N LYS A 70 4.60 5.00 -16.32
CA LYS A 70 3.34 4.44 -15.80
C LYS A 70 3.04 4.89 -14.37
N VAL A 71 4.04 5.37 -13.61
CA VAL A 71 3.91 5.80 -12.23
C VAL A 71 3.41 7.25 -12.19
N LYS A 72 2.32 7.49 -11.44
CA LYS A 72 1.81 8.83 -11.13
C LYS A 72 2.59 9.44 -9.95
N THR A 73 2.59 8.75 -8.82
CA THR A 73 3.32 9.13 -7.60
C THR A 73 3.96 7.89 -6.98
N MET A 74 5.02 8.09 -6.21
CA MET A 74 5.73 7.03 -5.53
C MET A 74 6.37 7.54 -4.25
N GLN A 75 6.49 6.65 -3.27
CA GLN A 75 7.36 6.80 -2.11
C GLN A 75 8.22 5.56 -1.99
N TYR A 76 9.52 5.75 -1.87
CA TYR A 76 10.51 4.70 -1.65
C TYR A 76 11.25 4.95 -0.35
N VAL A 77 11.48 3.88 0.39
CA VAL A 77 12.19 3.88 1.66
C VAL A 77 13.20 2.74 1.62
N PHE A 78 14.43 3.00 2.01
CA PHE A 78 15.52 2.03 1.90
C PHE A 78 16.64 2.32 2.91
N ASP A 79 17.41 1.30 3.27
CA ASP A 79 18.65 1.43 4.03
C ASP A 79 19.86 1.72 3.12
N ALA A 80 21.03 1.93 3.69
CA ALA A 80 22.23 2.28 2.93
C ALA A 80 22.67 1.22 1.93
N LYS A 81 22.35 -0.05 2.16
CA LYS A 81 22.64 -1.18 1.27
C LYS A 81 21.47 -1.59 0.39
N GLU A 82 20.32 -0.90 0.52
CA GLU A 82 19.06 -1.23 -0.17
C GLU A 82 18.52 -2.64 0.09
N ALA A 83 19.06 -3.36 1.07
CA ALA A 83 18.58 -4.68 1.48
C ALA A 83 17.19 -4.54 2.11
N TYR A 84 17.05 -3.61 3.06
CA TYR A 84 15.76 -3.27 3.66
C TYR A 84 15.13 -2.15 2.85
N SER A 85 14.07 -2.47 2.14
CA SER A 85 13.41 -1.50 1.26
C SER A 85 11.91 -1.69 1.16
N LEU A 86 11.20 -0.58 1.00
CA LEU A 86 9.77 -0.52 0.83
C LEU A 86 9.42 0.53 -0.21
N CYS A 87 8.67 0.12 -1.22
CA CYS A 87 8.20 1.02 -2.25
C CYS A 87 6.68 0.91 -2.38
N VAL A 88 6.00 2.06 -2.38
CA VAL A 88 4.58 2.16 -2.73
C VAL A 88 4.45 3.10 -3.91
N MET A 89 3.80 2.65 -4.97
CA MET A 89 3.55 3.40 -6.19
C MET A 89 2.05 3.51 -6.46
N GLN A 90 1.62 4.67 -6.91
CA GLN A 90 0.34 4.86 -7.55
C GLN A 90 0.53 4.91 -9.06
N ALA A 91 -0.05 3.97 -9.78
CA ALA A 91 -0.11 3.98 -11.24
C ALA A 91 -1.14 5.00 -11.75
N LYS A 92 -1.05 5.39 -13.02
CA LYS A 92 -2.02 6.26 -13.67
C LYS A 92 -3.39 5.59 -13.80
N ASN A 93 -3.41 4.26 -14.02
CA ASN A 93 -4.64 3.44 -14.08
C ASN A 93 -4.39 1.99 -13.61
N ALA A 94 -5.44 1.17 -13.51
CA ALA A 94 -5.36 -0.20 -13.01
C ALA A 94 -4.55 -1.14 -13.92
N SER A 95 -4.64 -0.98 -15.24
CA SER A 95 -3.85 -1.79 -16.20
C SER A 95 -2.35 -1.53 -16.03
N GLN A 96 -1.96 -0.26 -15.89
CA GLN A 96 -0.57 0.11 -15.64
C GLN A 96 -0.09 -0.38 -14.26
N ALA A 97 -0.97 -0.43 -13.25
CA ALA A 97 -0.66 -1.04 -11.95
C ALA A 97 -0.34 -2.52 -12.09
N LYS A 98 -1.11 -3.29 -12.88
CA LYS A 98 -0.82 -4.70 -13.17
C LYS A 98 0.54 -4.87 -13.84
N SER A 99 0.87 -4.01 -14.81
CA SER A 99 2.19 -4.00 -15.47
C SER A 99 3.32 -3.70 -14.46
N LEU A 100 3.16 -2.72 -13.59
CA LEU A 100 4.13 -2.38 -12.55
C LEU A 100 4.30 -3.50 -11.53
N LEU A 101 3.23 -4.22 -11.17
CA LEU A 101 3.34 -5.41 -10.33
C LEU A 101 4.23 -6.48 -10.98
N GLY A 102 4.09 -6.73 -12.28
CA GLY A 102 4.98 -7.61 -13.04
C GLY A 102 6.44 -7.17 -12.94
N THR A 103 6.70 -5.87 -13.11
CA THR A 103 8.05 -5.26 -12.95
C THR A 103 8.62 -5.53 -11.56
N LEU A 104 7.82 -5.32 -10.49
CA LEU A 104 8.27 -5.56 -9.11
C LEU A 104 8.55 -7.05 -8.83
N LYS A 105 7.74 -7.96 -9.36
CA LYS A 105 7.99 -9.40 -9.26
C LYS A 105 9.30 -9.80 -9.97
N SER A 106 9.55 -9.26 -11.14
CA SER A 106 10.80 -9.47 -11.88
C SER A 106 12.01 -8.91 -11.13
N TYR A 107 11.88 -7.73 -10.52
CA TYR A 107 12.90 -7.14 -9.65
C TYR A 107 13.21 -8.05 -8.47
N LYS A 108 12.20 -8.52 -7.73
CA LYS A 108 12.39 -9.50 -6.66
C LYS A 108 13.14 -10.73 -7.16
N LYS A 109 12.69 -11.34 -8.27
CA LYS A 109 13.33 -12.54 -8.83
C LYS A 109 14.81 -12.32 -9.16
N ARG A 110 15.14 -11.16 -9.73
CA ARG A 110 16.53 -10.79 -10.04
C ARG A 110 17.38 -10.67 -8.79
N ASN A 111 16.87 -10.00 -7.76
CA ASN A 111 17.59 -9.76 -6.50
C ASN A 111 17.73 -11.04 -5.64
N CYS A 112 17.07 -12.12 -6.01
CA CYS A 112 17.23 -13.43 -5.34
C CYS A 112 18.23 -14.35 -6.07
N LYS A 113 18.92 -13.88 -7.13
CA LYS A 113 19.95 -14.66 -7.80
C LYS A 113 21.24 -14.66 -6.98
N SER A 114 22.01 -15.79 -7.06
CA SER A 114 23.27 -15.97 -6.34
C SER A 114 24.24 -14.82 -6.57
N ASP A 115 24.42 -14.44 -7.84
CA ASP A 115 25.39 -13.42 -8.25
C ASP A 115 25.07 -12.04 -7.65
N TYR A 116 23.77 -11.69 -7.55
CA TYR A 116 23.32 -10.46 -6.92
C TYR A 116 23.50 -10.47 -5.40
N LEU A 117 23.37 -11.64 -4.79
CA LEU A 117 23.41 -11.82 -3.35
C LEU A 117 24.82 -12.03 -2.78
N SER A 118 25.90 -12.08 -3.61
CA SER A 118 27.26 -12.37 -3.16
C SER A 118 27.71 -11.51 -1.99
N ASP A 119 27.44 -10.20 -2.07
CA ASP A 119 27.93 -9.18 -1.13
C ASP A 119 27.02 -8.95 0.09
N TYR A 120 25.94 -9.73 0.20
CA TYR A 120 24.98 -9.60 1.28
C TYR A 120 25.14 -10.69 2.34
N THR A 121 24.91 -10.33 3.60
CA THR A 121 24.88 -11.28 4.72
C THR A 121 23.71 -12.26 4.60
N ALA A 122 23.76 -13.37 5.33
CA ALA A 122 22.68 -14.37 5.31
C ALA A 122 21.30 -13.76 5.68
N ALA A 123 21.27 -12.82 6.64
CA ALA A 123 20.05 -12.13 7.04
C ALA A 123 19.52 -11.21 5.91
N GLU A 124 20.39 -10.43 5.27
CA GLU A 124 20.03 -9.57 4.13
C GLU A 124 19.53 -10.37 2.94
N LYS A 125 20.15 -11.53 2.64
CA LYS A 125 19.66 -12.47 1.60
C LYS A 125 18.23 -12.91 1.87
N GLN A 126 17.90 -13.23 3.11
CA GLN A 126 16.54 -13.60 3.51
C GLN A 126 15.55 -12.43 3.35
N VAL A 127 15.98 -11.18 3.53
CA VAL A 127 15.10 -10.01 3.31
C VAL A 127 14.64 -9.96 1.86
N PHE A 128 15.53 -10.14 0.87
CA PHE A 128 15.16 -10.20 -0.54
C PHE A 128 14.27 -11.39 -0.86
N GLN A 129 14.62 -12.58 -0.37
CA GLN A 129 13.87 -13.81 -0.61
C GLN A 129 12.44 -13.74 -0.05
N ASN A 130 12.28 -13.13 1.10
CA ASN A 130 11.02 -12.99 1.82
C ASN A 130 10.26 -11.68 1.52
N ALA A 131 10.76 -10.86 0.58
CA ALA A 131 10.05 -9.69 0.12
C ALA A 131 8.67 -10.05 -0.44
N VAL A 132 7.70 -9.15 -0.30
CA VAL A 132 6.35 -9.33 -0.85
C VAL A 132 6.01 -8.20 -1.82
N CYS A 133 5.37 -8.58 -2.93
CA CYS A 133 4.81 -7.65 -3.90
C CYS A 133 3.30 -7.78 -3.91
N GLY A 134 2.59 -6.67 -4.09
CA GLY A 134 1.14 -6.70 -4.16
C GLY A 134 0.55 -5.51 -4.88
N GLN A 135 -0.77 -5.59 -5.10
CA GLN A 135 -1.58 -4.57 -5.77
C GLN A 135 -2.96 -4.50 -5.13
N LYS A 136 -3.52 -3.29 -5.08
CA LYS A 136 -4.95 -3.03 -4.88
C LYS A 136 -5.35 -1.77 -5.67
N GLY A 137 -6.29 -1.91 -6.58
CA GLY A 137 -6.66 -0.82 -7.50
C GLY A 137 -5.47 -0.28 -8.29
N LYS A 138 -5.20 1.01 -8.16
CA LYS A 138 -4.07 1.70 -8.83
C LYS A 138 -2.77 1.65 -8.02
N TYR A 139 -2.76 1.07 -6.83
CA TYR A 139 -1.58 1.03 -5.96
C TYR A 139 -0.88 -0.31 -6.07
N VAL A 140 0.44 -0.25 -6.18
CA VAL A 140 1.33 -1.42 -6.15
C VAL A 140 2.45 -1.19 -5.14
N TRP A 141 2.98 -2.26 -4.59
CA TRP A 141 4.04 -2.17 -3.59
C TRP A 141 5.03 -3.32 -3.66
N TYR A 142 6.22 -3.04 -3.16
CA TYR A 142 7.26 -3.98 -2.83
C TYR A 142 7.65 -3.75 -1.38
N ILE A 143 7.69 -4.79 -0.56
CA ILE A 143 8.03 -4.73 0.86
C ILE A 143 9.09 -5.79 1.16
N ALA A 144 10.28 -5.33 1.54
CA ALA A 144 11.43 -6.11 1.97
C ALA A 144 11.98 -5.47 3.26
N MET A 145 11.21 -5.51 4.34
CA MET A 145 11.52 -4.83 5.61
C MET A 145 11.91 -5.80 6.72
N SER A 146 11.95 -7.10 6.43
CA SER A 146 12.28 -8.13 7.41
C SER A 146 12.77 -9.40 6.71
N PRO A 147 13.71 -10.15 7.31
CA PRO A 147 14.06 -11.50 6.87
C PRO A 147 12.91 -12.49 7.09
N LYS A 148 11.88 -12.13 7.85
CA LYS A 148 10.69 -12.96 8.10
C LYS A 148 9.55 -12.56 7.17
N LYS A 149 9.05 -13.51 6.38
CA LYS A 149 7.98 -13.28 5.39
C LYS A 149 6.66 -12.82 6.03
N ASP A 150 6.30 -13.36 7.18
CA ASP A 150 5.09 -13.01 7.92
C ASP A 150 5.08 -11.52 8.33
N VAL A 151 6.24 -10.96 8.70
CA VAL A 151 6.38 -9.53 9.00
C VAL A 151 6.12 -8.67 7.76
N ASN A 152 6.71 -9.02 6.61
CA ASN A 152 6.44 -8.31 5.36
C ASN A 152 4.96 -8.45 4.94
N MET A 153 4.33 -9.60 5.21
CA MET A 153 2.89 -9.81 4.98
C MET A 153 2.02 -8.93 5.89
N LYS A 154 2.41 -8.66 7.15
CA LYS A 154 1.71 -7.70 8.01
C LYS A 154 1.70 -6.31 7.37
N GLY A 155 2.83 -5.85 6.82
CA GLY A 155 2.90 -4.60 6.06
C GLY A 155 1.94 -4.58 4.86
N GLN A 156 1.89 -5.66 4.08
CA GLN A 156 0.95 -5.79 2.96
C GLN A 156 -0.52 -5.75 3.42
N THR A 157 -0.86 -6.45 4.51
CA THR A 157 -2.21 -6.47 5.07
C THR A 157 -2.63 -5.08 5.52
N ALA A 158 -1.74 -4.34 6.18
CA ALA A 158 -1.98 -2.97 6.59
C ALA A 158 -2.24 -2.04 5.39
N LEU A 159 -1.48 -2.18 4.29
CA LEU A 159 -1.73 -1.45 3.03
C LEU A 159 -3.11 -1.78 2.46
N LYS A 160 -3.47 -3.06 2.36
CA LYS A 160 -4.76 -3.49 1.83
C LYS A 160 -5.93 -2.96 2.65
N LYS A 161 -5.79 -2.89 3.97
CA LYS A 161 -6.80 -2.35 4.87
C LYS A 161 -6.95 -0.84 4.74
N LYS A 162 -5.85 -0.12 4.49
CA LYS A 162 -5.83 1.34 4.34
C LYS A 162 -6.36 1.82 2.98
N LEU A 163 -6.26 1.01 1.94
CA LEU A 163 -6.78 1.22 0.59
C LEU A 163 -8.23 0.74 0.45
#